data_bbc4291e4aea26c26160943f45d869d6
#
_entry.id   bbc4291e4aea26c26160943f45d869d6
#
_cell.length_a   1.000
_cell.length_b   1.000
_cell.length_c   1.000
_cell.angle_alpha   90.00
_cell.angle_beta   90.00
_cell.angle_gamma   90.00
#
_symmetry.space_group_name_H-M   'P 1'
#
loop_
_entity.id
_entity.type
_entity.pdbx_description
1 polymer ?
#
loop_
_entity_poly.entity_id
_entity_poly.type
_entity_poly.pdbx_seq_one_letter_code
_entity_poly.pdbx_strand_id
1 'polypeptide(L)'
;MELGLKGKVALITGASKGIGLETALQLVKEGAKVTICARNSENLKTAANRIVEETGVQVFYIEADVTNEEDCKRMITSTVEKYGRLDIVVNNAGTSSANPFEQVETELWQQDLDLKLFGAIHCSRYAIPYMRQVGGGAIVNVTAAVAKTPPASSLPTTVSRAAGMALTKAMSKDLGPDNIRVNTVCIGLIRSDQIEKKWKQQAPESTWEQYATSKDHQIPLGRIGNTDEAAKVITFLVSDAASYVTGTAVNIDGGLAGAL
;
A
#
# COMPACT_ATOMS: atom_id res chain seq x y z
N MET A 1 -1.40 -14.24 -18.54
CA MET A 1 -0.23 -14.51 -17.66
C MET A 1 -0.79 -15.18 -16.42
N GLU A 2 -0.27 -16.32 -16.06
CA GLU A 2 -0.64 -16.94 -14.77
C GLU A 2 0.15 -16.26 -13.65
N LEU A 3 -0.58 -15.76 -12.63
CA LEU A 3 0.03 -15.03 -11.52
C LEU A 3 0.40 -15.93 -10.33
N GLY A 4 -0.08 -17.18 -10.28
CA GLY A 4 0.20 -18.12 -9.20
C GLY A 4 -0.39 -17.71 -7.84
N LEU A 5 -1.46 -16.90 -7.84
CA LEU A 5 -2.06 -16.34 -6.63
C LEU A 5 -3.18 -17.20 -6.04
N LYS A 6 -3.69 -18.18 -6.79
CA LYS A 6 -4.78 -19.05 -6.34
C LYS A 6 -4.41 -19.79 -5.06
N GLY A 7 -5.20 -19.61 -4.01
CA GLY A 7 -5.01 -20.23 -2.71
C GLY A 7 -3.93 -19.57 -1.81
N LYS A 8 -3.17 -18.59 -2.32
CA LYS A 8 -2.30 -17.75 -1.47
C LYS A 8 -3.13 -16.91 -0.51
N VAL A 9 -2.56 -16.58 0.64
CA VAL A 9 -3.19 -15.74 1.66
C VAL A 9 -2.49 -14.40 1.74
N ALA A 10 -3.27 -13.33 1.60
CA ALA A 10 -2.78 -11.96 1.63
C ALA A 10 -3.41 -11.16 2.79
N LEU A 11 -2.59 -10.33 3.44
CA LEU A 11 -3.04 -9.31 4.38
C LEU A 11 -2.71 -7.92 3.80
N ILE A 12 -3.70 -7.01 3.81
CA ILE A 12 -3.57 -5.67 3.25
C ILE A 12 -3.97 -4.64 4.30
N THR A 13 -3.04 -3.75 4.65
CA THR A 13 -3.30 -2.66 5.61
C THR A 13 -3.88 -1.44 4.91
N GLY A 14 -4.76 -0.70 5.61
CA GLY A 14 -5.42 0.48 5.04
C GLY A 14 -6.34 0.15 3.85
N ALA A 15 -6.99 -1.01 3.88
CA ALA A 15 -7.74 -1.56 2.75
C ALA A 15 -9.25 -1.29 2.80
N SER A 16 -9.70 -0.35 3.61
CA SER A 16 -11.13 0.06 3.61
C SER A 16 -11.53 0.90 2.40
N LYS A 17 -10.56 1.42 1.61
CA LYS A 17 -10.77 2.24 0.43
C LYS A 17 -9.49 2.40 -0.39
N GLY A 18 -9.62 3.07 -1.54
CA GLY A 18 -8.48 3.48 -2.39
C GLY A 18 -7.66 2.30 -2.89
N ILE A 19 -6.34 2.49 -2.96
CA ILE A 19 -5.39 1.50 -3.50
C ILE A 19 -5.46 0.17 -2.75
N GLY A 20 -5.60 0.20 -1.42
CA GLY A 20 -5.68 -1.01 -0.61
C GLY A 20 -6.91 -1.86 -0.93
N LEU A 21 -8.08 -1.23 -1.07
CA LEU A 21 -9.32 -1.93 -1.45
C LEU A 21 -9.24 -2.49 -2.88
N GLU A 22 -8.75 -1.71 -3.84
CA GLU A 22 -8.59 -2.20 -5.21
C GLU A 22 -7.55 -3.33 -5.30
N THR A 23 -6.48 -3.29 -4.49
CA THR A 23 -5.51 -4.39 -4.36
C THR A 23 -6.20 -5.66 -3.82
N ALA A 24 -7.05 -5.52 -2.79
CA ALA A 24 -7.82 -6.64 -2.27
C ALA A 24 -8.74 -7.25 -3.34
N LEU A 25 -9.45 -6.41 -4.09
CA LEU A 25 -10.30 -6.84 -5.22
C LEU A 25 -9.51 -7.58 -6.29
N GLN A 26 -8.34 -7.07 -6.72
CA GLN A 26 -7.52 -7.74 -7.72
C GLN A 26 -7.02 -9.10 -7.21
N LEU A 27 -6.53 -9.18 -5.98
CA LEU A 27 -6.04 -10.43 -5.39
C LEU A 27 -7.15 -11.48 -5.25
N VAL A 28 -8.36 -11.06 -4.87
CA VAL A 28 -9.52 -11.96 -4.80
C VAL A 28 -9.91 -12.47 -6.18
N LYS A 29 -9.90 -11.61 -7.22
CA LYS A 29 -10.18 -11.99 -8.63
C LYS A 29 -9.16 -13.03 -9.14
N GLU A 30 -7.93 -12.98 -8.65
CA GLU A 30 -6.86 -13.94 -8.95
C GLU A 30 -6.91 -15.21 -8.06
N GLY A 31 -7.94 -15.35 -7.22
CA GLY A 31 -8.17 -16.53 -6.39
C GLY A 31 -7.39 -16.58 -5.07
N ALA A 32 -6.82 -15.47 -4.64
CA ALA A 32 -6.20 -15.37 -3.31
C ALA A 32 -7.28 -15.25 -2.22
N LYS A 33 -6.95 -15.73 -1.02
CA LYS A 33 -7.72 -15.46 0.21
C LYS A 33 -7.18 -14.18 0.83
N VAL A 34 -8.06 -13.25 1.16
CA VAL A 34 -7.65 -11.91 1.55
C VAL A 34 -8.18 -11.54 2.93
N THR A 35 -7.29 -10.96 3.75
CA THR A 35 -7.64 -10.20 4.96
C THR A 35 -7.43 -8.72 4.67
N ILE A 36 -8.45 -7.91 4.94
CA ILE A 36 -8.34 -6.45 4.90
C ILE A 36 -8.35 -5.88 6.31
N CYS A 37 -7.53 -4.85 6.56
CA CYS A 37 -7.56 -4.16 7.84
C CYS A 37 -7.53 -2.63 7.70
N ALA A 38 -8.18 -1.95 8.65
CA ALA A 38 -8.18 -0.52 8.85
C ALA A 38 -8.72 -0.18 10.25
N ARG A 39 -8.66 1.09 10.64
CA ARG A 39 -9.08 1.57 11.96
C ARG A 39 -10.59 1.71 12.15
N ASN A 40 -11.36 1.78 11.08
CA ASN A 40 -12.80 2.01 11.13
C ASN A 40 -13.56 0.78 10.65
N SER A 41 -14.29 0.15 11.55
CA SER A 41 -15.03 -1.10 11.34
C SER A 41 -16.13 -0.96 10.28
N GLU A 42 -16.87 0.14 10.28
CA GLU A 42 -17.96 0.37 9.32
C GLU A 42 -17.43 0.51 7.89
N ASN A 43 -16.33 1.24 7.71
CA ASN A 43 -15.68 1.34 6.41
C ASN A 43 -15.13 -0.01 5.93
N LEU A 44 -14.60 -0.84 6.84
CA LEU A 44 -14.14 -2.20 6.53
C LEU A 44 -15.30 -3.08 6.09
N LYS A 45 -16.43 -3.03 6.79
CA LYS A 45 -17.64 -3.77 6.44
C LYS A 45 -18.16 -3.37 5.06
N THR A 46 -18.20 -2.08 4.78
CA THR A 46 -18.56 -1.55 3.46
C THR A 46 -17.61 -2.06 2.38
N ALA A 47 -16.30 -2.03 2.63
CA ALA A 47 -15.29 -2.56 1.72
C ALA A 47 -15.45 -4.06 1.47
N ALA A 48 -15.67 -4.85 2.53
CA ALA A 48 -15.89 -6.29 2.43
C ALA A 48 -17.16 -6.61 1.62
N ASN A 49 -18.26 -5.87 1.83
CA ASN A 49 -19.48 -6.01 1.06
C ASN A 49 -19.26 -5.71 -0.43
N ARG A 50 -18.55 -4.63 -0.76
CA ARG A 50 -18.18 -4.32 -2.14
C ARG A 50 -17.39 -5.46 -2.80
N ILE A 51 -16.43 -6.05 -2.08
CA ILE A 51 -15.67 -7.19 -2.60
C ILE A 51 -16.61 -8.38 -2.89
N VAL A 52 -17.55 -8.67 -1.98
CA VAL A 52 -18.55 -9.73 -2.19
C VAL A 52 -19.45 -9.43 -3.40
N GLU A 53 -19.94 -8.21 -3.54
CA GLU A 53 -20.78 -7.78 -4.66
C GLU A 53 -20.07 -7.93 -6.01
N GLU A 54 -18.78 -7.58 -6.07
CA GLU A 54 -18.02 -7.62 -7.33
C GLU A 54 -17.44 -9.01 -7.66
N THR A 55 -17.24 -9.88 -6.66
CA THR A 55 -16.49 -11.14 -6.85
C THR A 55 -17.23 -12.40 -6.40
N GLY A 56 -18.28 -12.25 -5.60
CA GLY A 56 -18.96 -13.36 -4.93
C GLY A 56 -18.17 -13.98 -3.77
N VAL A 57 -16.97 -13.46 -3.42
CA VAL A 57 -16.05 -14.04 -2.44
C VAL A 57 -16.04 -13.22 -1.15
N GLN A 58 -16.26 -13.90 -0.03
CA GLN A 58 -16.10 -13.28 1.29
C GLN A 58 -14.63 -13.13 1.66
N VAL A 59 -14.29 -11.94 2.19
CA VAL A 59 -12.96 -11.65 2.76
C VAL A 59 -13.04 -11.54 4.27
N PHE A 60 -11.95 -11.87 4.94
CA PHE A 60 -11.83 -11.61 6.37
C PHE A 60 -11.45 -10.14 6.58
N TYR A 61 -12.04 -9.48 7.57
CA TYR A 61 -11.70 -8.10 7.89
C TYR A 61 -11.45 -7.92 9.38
N ILE A 62 -10.46 -7.10 9.72
CA ILE A 62 -10.02 -6.88 11.10
C ILE A 62 -9.85 -5.39 11.35
N GLU A 63 -10.54 -4.87 12.35
CA GLU A 63 -10.26 -3.53 12.87
C GLU A 63 -8.92 -3.53 13.59
N ALA A 64 -7.97 -2.70 13.11
CA ALA A 64 -6.64 -2.58 13.68
C ALA A 64 -6.00 -1.23 13.34
N ASP A 65 -5.22 -0.69 14.28
CA ASP A 65 -4.35 0.46 14.06
C ASP A 65 -2.90 -0.01 13.90
N VAL A 66 -2.32 0.22 12.74
CA VAL A 66 -0.93 -0.19 12.45
C VAL A 66 0.12 0.58 13.26
N THR A 67 -0.26 1.67 13.92
CA THR A 67 0.61 2.39 14.86
C THR A 67 0.73 1.66 16.20
N ASN A 68 -0.16 0.69 16.47
CA ASN A 68 -0.13 -0.17 17.63
C ASN A 68 0.49 -1.53 17.27
N GLU A 69 1.63 -1.85 17.89
CA GLU A 69 2.37 -3.10 17.61
C GLU A 69 1.55 -4.36 17.93
N GLU A 70 0.77 -4.35 19.03
CA GLU A 70 -0.07 -5.50 19.42
C GLU A 70 -1.22 -5.72 18.43
N ASP A 71 -1.78 -4.66 17.87
CA ASP A 71 -2.76 -4.75 16.79
C ASP A 71 -2.14 -5.37 15.52
N CYS A 72 -0.90 -4.97 15.17
CA CYS A 72 -0.18 -5.57 14.07
C CYS A 72 0.04 -7.07 14.28
N LYS A 73 0.45 -7.48 15.47
CA LYS A 73 0.60 -8.89 15.85
C LYS A 73 -0.74 -9.64 15.76
N ARG A 74 -1.79 -9.08 16.37
CA ARG A 74 -3.14 -9.67 16.38
C ARG A 74 -3.68 -9.88 14.97
N MET A 75 -3.61 -8.90 14.07
CA MET A 75 -4.14 -9.08 12.71
C MET A 75 -3.38 -10.11 11.89
N ILE A 76 -2.05 -10.24 12.08
CA ILE A 76 -1.25 -11.30 11.46
C ILE A 76 -1.66 -12.68 11.99
N THR A 77 -1.70 -12.86 13.32
CA THR A 77 -2.05 -14.15 13.94
C THR A 77 -3.47 -14.57 13.58
N SER A 78 -4.45 -13.66 13.66
CA SER A 78 -5.85 -13.95 13.29
C SER A 78 -6.01 -14.31 11.81
N THR A 79 -5.19 -13.72 10.92
CA THR A 79 -5.18 -14.10 9.50
C THR A 79 -4.69 -15.53 9.31
N VAL A 80 -3.62 -15.91 10.02
CA VAL A 80 -3.08 -17.28 9.97
C VAL A 80 -4.04 -18.27 10.61
N GLU A 81 -4.65 -17.95 11.75
CA GLU A 81 -5.69 -18.77 12.37
C GLU A 81 -6.88 -19.02 11.43
N LYS A 82 -7.30 -18.00 10.69
CA LYS A 82 -8.42 -18.07 9.73
C LYS A 82 -8.11 -18.93 8.52
N TYR A 83 -6.89 -18.83 7.96
CA TYR A 83 -6.57 -19.41 6.65
C TYR A 83 -5.48 -20.48 6.67
N GLY A 84 -4.81 -20.68 7.79
CA GLY A 84 -3.76 -21.69 7.99
C GLY A 84 -2.38 -21.30 7.46
N ARG A 85 -2.24 -20.11 6.83
CA ARG A 85 -0.98 -19.64 6.23
C ARG A 85 -0.98 -18.12 6.01
N LEU A 86 0.19 -17.56 5.71
CA LEU A 86 0.32 -16.19 5.23
C LEU A 86 1.45 -16.13 4.19
N ASP A 87 1.13 -15.66 2.99
CA ASP A 87 2.06 -15.58 1.85
C ASP A 87 2.42 -14.15 1.47
N ILE A 88 1.48 -13.21 1.68
CA ILE A 88 1.56 -11.87 1.14
C ILE A 88 1.20 -10.84 2.20
N VAL A 89 2.02 -9.78 2.33
CA VAL A 89 1.69 -8.58 3.10
C VAL A 89 1.81 -7.35 2.22
N VAL A 90 0.75 -6.55 2.19
CA VAL A 90 0.77 -5.23 1.55
C VAL A 90 0.63 -4.14 2.62
N ASN A 91 1.74 -3.51 2.94
CA ASN A 91 1.81 -2.36 3.86
C ASN A 91 1.37 -1.09 3.11
N ASN A 92 0.06 -0.87 3.04
CA ASN A 92 -0.54 0.24 2.30
C ASN A 92 -1.07 1.35 3.22
N ALA A 93 -1.27 1.10 4.51
CA ALA A 93 -1.77 2.11 5.44
C ALA A 93 -0.89 3.37 5.44
N GLY A 94 -1.51 4.52 5.21
CA GLY A 94 -0.80 5.79 5.19
C GLY A 94 -1.66 6.94 4.68
N THR A 95 -1.27 8.15 5.06
CA THR A 95 -1.86 9.41 4.59
C THR A 95 -0.75 10.34 4.12
N SER A 96 -1.07 11.42 3.41
CA SER A 96 -0.11 12.48 3.14
C SER A 96 -0.10 13.49 4.29
N SER A 97 1.09 13.86 4.73
CA SER A 97 1.32 14.98 5.64
C SER A 97 2.46 15.81 5.02
N ALA A 98 2.13 16.95 4.42
CA ALA A 98 3.07 17.74 3.63
C ALA A 98 3.01 19.20 4.09
N ASN A 99 4.06 19.62 4.79
CA ASN A 99 4.17 20.92 5.43
C ASN A 99 5.58 21.50 5.25
N PRO A 100 5.77 22.84 5.35
CA PRO A 100 7.07 23.48 5.48
C PRO A 100 7.81 22.97 6.73
N PHE A 101 9.14 22.87 6.65
CA PHE A 101 9.98 22.33 7.73
C PHE A 101 9.69 22.95 9.09
N GLU A 102 9.62 24.26 9.18
CA GLU A 102 9.43 25.01 10.43
C GLU A 102 8.04 24.83 11.07
N GLN A 103 7.09 24.25 10.32
CA GLN A 103 5.71 24.01 10.79
C GLN A 103 5.48 22.56 11.24
N VAL A 104 6.51 21.71 11.20
CA VAL A 104 6.38 20.30 11.56
C VAL A 104 6.86 20.09 12.99
N GLU A 105 5.93 20.04 13.91
CA GLU A 105 6.19 19.72 15.31
C GLU A 105 6.62 18.25 15.49
N THR A 106 7.33 17.97 16.59
CA THR A 106 7.89 16.62 16.87
C THR A 106 6.81 15.54 16.88
N GLU A 107 5.64 15.85 17.40
CA GLU A 107 4.50 14.95 17.48
C GLU A 107 4.02 14.53 16.08
N LEU A 108 4.01 15.44 15.11
CA LEU A 108 3.63 15.14 13.73
C LEU A 108 4.68 14.27 13.04
N TRP A 109 5.98 14.49 13.33
CA TRP A 109 7.05 13.59 12.88
C TRP A 109 6.84 12.17 13.39
N GLN A 110 6.60 12.02 14.70
CA GLN A 110 6.39 10.72 15.31
C GLN A 110 5.17 10.02 14.74
N GLN A 111 4.02 10.69 14.66
CA GLN A 111 2.80 10.14 14.08
C GLN A 111 2.98 9.66 12.64
N ASP A 112 3.71 10.40 11.83
CA ASP A 112 3.95 10.06 10.43
C ASP A 112 4.88 8.83 10.29
N LEU A 113 5.93 8.76 11.12
CA LEU A 113 6.85 7.62 11.20
C LEU A 113 6.15 6.37 11.75
N ASP A 114 5.37 6.50 12.82
CA ASP A 114 4.63 5.38 13.43
C ASP A 114 3.67 4.76 12.42
N LEU A 115 2.93 5.60 11.69
CA LEU A 115 1.96 5.12 10.71
C LEU A 115 2.61 4.42 9.51
N LYS A 116 3.66 5.00 8.93
CA LYS A 116 4.15 4.59 7.61
C LYS A 116 5.40 3.72 7.66
N LEU A 117 6.25 3.94 8.65
CA LEU A 117 7.50 3.20 8.81
C LEU A 117 7.35 2.08 9.85
N PHE A 118 7.00 2.43 11.10
CA PHE A 118 6.87 1.43 12.15
C PHE A 118 5.71 0.47 11.90
N GLY A 119 4.58 0.95 11.36
CA GLY A 119 3.49 0.05 10.95
C GLY A 119 3.94 -1.03 9.96
N ALA A 120 4.74 -0.65 8.94
CA ALA A 120 5.30 -1.61 8.00
C ALA A 120 6.33 -2.55 8.66
N ILE A 121 7.16 -2.04 9.57
CA ILE A 121 8.12 -2.84 10.34
C ILE A 121 7.40 -3.88 11.19
N HIS A 122 6.39 -3.49 11.97
CA HIS A 122 5.64 -4.39 12.85
C HIS A 122 4.91 -5.47 12.06
N CYS A 123 4.14 -5.09 11.02
CA CYS A 123 3.43 -6.06 10.17
C CYS A 123 4.40 -7.07 9.54
N SER A 124 5.52 -6.59 9.00
CA SER A 124 6.51 -7.46 8.36
C SER A 124 7.18 -8.38 9.38
N ARG A 125 7.59 -7.87 10.54
CA ARG A 125 8.22 -8.63 11.62
C ARG A 125 7.38 -9.84 12.03
N TYR A 126 6.08 -9.64 12.24
CA TYR A 126 5.17 -10.71 12.66
C TYR A 126 4.76 -11.65 11.51
N ALA A 127 4.83 -11.21 10.25
CA ALA A 127 4.49 -12.03 9.09
C ALA A 127 5.63 -12.99 8.69
N ILE A 128 6.89 -12.57 8.78
CA ILE A 128 8.07 -13.32 8.32
C ILE A 128 8.12 -14.77 8.84
N PRO A 129 7.89 -15.07 10.14
CA PRO A 129 7.91 -16.44 10.63
C PRO A 129 6.92 -17.35 9.91
N TYR A 130 5.72 -16.86 9.59
CA TYR A 130 4.69 -17.62 8.87
C TYR A 130 5.01 -17.79 7.40
N MET A 131 5.62 -16.78 6.77
CA MET A 131 6.11 -16.87 5.39
C MET A 131 7.22 -17.93 5.27
N ARG A 132 8.15 -18.01 6.23
CA ARG A 132 9.17 -19.07 6.29
C ARG A 132 8.55 -20.47 6.36
N GLN A 133 7.49 -20.64 7.15
CA GLN A 133 6.80 -21.93 7.29
C GLN A 133 6.18 -22.43 5.97
N VAL A 134 5.82 -21.52 5.07
CA VAL A 134 5.25 -21.88 3.75
C VAL A 134 6.26 -21.83 2.61
N GLY A 135 7.57 -21.66 2.93
CA GLY A 135 8.67 -21.70 1.96
C GLY A 135 8.92 -20.41 1.21
N GLY A 136 8.43 -19.27 1.71
CA GLY A 136 8.65 -17.95 1.13
C GLY A 136 7.43 -17.05 1.18
N GLY A 137 7.53 -15.86 0.57
CA GLY A 137 6.45 -14.90 0.55
C GLY A 137 6.78 -13.63 -0.23
N ALA A 138 5.84 -12.68 -0.21
CA ALA A 138 6.03 -11.39 -0.83
C ALA A 138 5.50 -10.25 0.05
N ILE A 139 6.32 -9.22 0.23
CA ILE A 139 5.98 -8.00 0.95
C ILE A 139 6.04 -6.83 -0.01
N VAL A 140 5.00 -6.01 -0.05
CA VAL A 140 5.01 -4.73 -0.79
C VAL A 140 4.73 -3.59 0.17
N ASN A 141 5.65 -2.62 0.19
CA ASN A 141 5.51 -1.37 0.92
C ASN A 141 5.01 -0.27 -0.02
N VAL A 142 3.91 0.39 0.30
CA VAL A 142 3.40 1.50 -0.49
C VAL A 142 4.05 2.80 -0.01
N THR A 143 4.83 3.43 -0.88
CA THR A 143 5.50 4.70 -0.64
C THR A 143 5.00 5.77 -1.62
N ALA A 144 5.75 6.82 -1.85
CA ALA A 144 5.37 7.87 -2.78
C ALA A 144 6.56 8.31 -3.65
N ALA A 145 6.30 8.60 -4.91
CA ALA A 145 7.29 9.03 -5.88
C ALA A 145 8.03 10.32 -5.45
N VAL A 146 7.32 11.24 -4.80
CA VAL A 146 7.90 12.48 -4.23
C VAL A 146 8.99 12.23 -3.18
N ALA A 147 9.09 11.03 -2.61
CA ALA A 147 10.16 10.70 -1.67
C ALA A 147 11.52 10.46 -2.34
N LYS A 148 11.54 10.24 -3.67
CA LYS A 148 12.78 10.13 -4.45
C LYS A 148 13.40 11.50 -4.77
N THR A 149 12.54 12.50 -4.97
CA THR A 149 12.91 13.88 -5.27
C THR A 149 12.03 14.84 -4.47
N PRO A 150 12.30 14.99 -3.15
CA PRO A 150 11.42 15.77 -2.27
C PRO A 150 11.34 17.24 -2.66
N PRO A 151 10.15 17.79 -2.93
CA PRO A 151 9.97 19.22 -3.12
C PRO A 151 9.94 19.97 -1.78
N ALA A 152 9.98 21.29 -1.83
CA ALA A 152 9.73 22.11 -0.65
C ALA A 152 8.33 21.81 -0.06
N SER A 153 8.17 22.03 1.24
CA SER A 153 6.89 21.85 1.96
C SER A 153 6.31 20.42 1.85
N SER A 154 7.18 19.41 1.88
CA SER A 154 6.81 18.01 1.73
C SER A 154 7.07 17.14 2.98
N LEU A 155 7.25 17.77 4.13
CA LEU A 155 7.61 17.08 5.37
C LEU A 155 6.38 16.87 6.30
N PRO A 156 6.38 15.79 7.09
CA PRO A 156 7.36 14.72 7.22
C PRO A 156 7.22 13.60 6.18
N THR A 157 6.19 13.63 5.32
CA THR A 157 5.77 12.49 4.47
C THR A 157 6.87 11.96 3.54
N THR A 158 7.73 12.83 3.01
CA THR A 158 8.81 12.39 2.11
C THR A 158 9.91 11.64 2.86
N VAL A 159 10.19 12.01 4.10
CA VAL A 159 11.21 11.35 4.94
C VAL A 159 10.76 9.95 5.33
N SER A 160 9.54 9.78 5.86
CA SER A 160 9.02 8.46 6.24
C SER A 160 8.94 7.50 5.05
N ARG A 161 8.57 8.03 3.88
CA ARG A 161 8.50 7.22 2.65
C ARG A 161 9.87 6.89 2.06
N ALA A 162 10.85 7.80 2.15
CA ALA A 162 12.23 7.50 1.79
C ALA A 162 12.83 6.42 2.72
N ALA A 163 12.55 6.51 4.02
CA ALA A 163 12.93 5.47 4.98
C ALA A 163 12.29 4.10 4.63
N GLY A 164 11.01 4.07 4.20
CA GLY A 164 10.34 2.86 3.72
C GLY A 164 11.01 2.23 2.49
N MET A 165 11.55 3.04 1.55
CA MET A 165 12.33 2.53 0.43
C MET A 165 13.66 1.91 0.89
N ALA A 166 14.37 2.56 1.81
CA ALA A 166 15.60 2.04 2.38
C ALA A 166 15.34 0.73 3.16
N LEU A 167 14.28 0.69 3.98
CA LEU A 167 13.82 -0.51 4.67
C LEU A 167 13.57 -1.66 3.68
N THR A 168 12.84 -1.39 2.59
CA THR A 168 12.56 -2.38 1.54
C THR A 168 13.85 -2.99 0.99
N LYS A 169 14.85 -2.15 0.68
CA LYS A 169 16.12 -2.62 0.13
C LYS A 169 16.91 -3.47 1.12
N ALA A 170 16.99 -3.07 2.38
CA ALA A 170 17.66 -3.86 3.42
C ALA A 170 16.95 -5.21 3.63
N MET A 171 15.64 -5.20 3.85
CA MET A 171 14.85 -6.42 4.03
C MET A 171 14.97 -7.39 2.85
N SER A 172 15.02 -6.89 1.61
CA SER A 172 15.14 -7.75 0.43
C SER A 172 16.44 -8.58 0.39
N LYS A 173 17.51 -8.06 1.00
CA LYS A 173 18.79 -8.76 1.12
C LYS A 173 18.77 -9.77 2.26
N ASP A 174 18.23 -9.37 3.42
CA ASP A 174 18.18 -10.22 4.61
C ASP A 174 17.24 -11.42 4.42
N LEU A 175 16.11 -11.21 3.71
CA LEU A 175 15.04 -12.21 3.55
C LEU A 175 15.11 -12.99 2.24
N GLY A 176 16.00 -12.62 1.32
CA GLY A 176 16.23 -13.35 0.07
C GLY A 176 16.55 -14.84 0.26
N PRO A 177 17.43 -15.23 1.22
CA PRO A 177 17.68 -16.64 1.53
C PRO A 177 16.45 -17.44 1.96
N ASP A 178 15.45 -16.78 2.53
CA ASP A 178 14.17 -17.36 2.93
C ASP A 178 13.12 -17.38 1.79
N ASN A 179 13.51 -17.01 0.56
CA ASN A 179 12.60 -16.84 -0.58
C ASN A 179 11.46 -15.84 -0.29
N ILE A 180 11.71 -14.82 0.53
CA ILE A 180 10.78 -13.73 0.81
C ILE A 180 11.22 -12.50 0.03
N ARG A 181 10.39 -12.09 -0.95
CA ARG A 181 10.64 -10.92 -1.78
C ARG A 181 10.06 -9.67 -1.12
N VAL A 182 10.80 -8.57 -1.15
CA VAL A 182 10.35 -7.30 -0.58
C VAL A 182 10.54 -6.20 -1.61
N ASN A 183 9.44 -5.56 -2.03
CA ASN A 183 9.46 -4.48 -3.00
C ASN A 183 8.69 -3.27 -2.49
N THR A 184 8.88 -2.13 -3.10
CA THR A 184 8.06 -0.95 -2.85
C THR A 184 7.48 -0.39 -4.14
N VAL A 185 6.28 0.16 -4.06
CA VAL A 185 5.67 0.98 -5.10
C VAL A 185 5.68 2.45 -4.66
N CYS A 186 6.12 3.31 -5.56
CA CYS A 186 6.21 4.75 -5.35
C CYS A 186 5.04 5.43 -6.07
N ILE A 187 3.99 5.76 -5.31
CA ILE A 187 2.74 6.29 -5.84
C ILE A 187 2.89 7.78 -6.16
N GLY A 188 2.48 8.17 -7.36
CA GLY A 188 2.31 9.56 -7.77
C GLY A 188 0.92 10.11 -7.45
N LEU A 189 0.36 10.88 -8.38
CA LEU A 189 -1.02 11.35 -8.28
C LEU A 189 -1.96 10.24 -8.74
N ILE A 190 -2.62 9.61 -7.77
CA ILE A 190 -3.65 8.57 -7.99
C ILE A 190 -4.96 9.04 -7.37
N ARG A 191 -6.09 8.83 -8.05
CA ARG A 191 -7.43 9.15 -7.56
C ARG A 191 -7.67 8.49 -6.22
N SER A 192 -7.73 9.27 -5.18
CA SER A 192 -7.94 8.87 -3.78
C SER A 192 -8.81 9.89 -3.10
N ASP A 193 -9.35 9.58 -1.92
CA ASP A 193 -10.12 10.54 -1.14
C ASP A 193 -9.37 11.87 -0.92
N GLN A 194 -8.05 11.83 -0.77
CA GLN A 194 -7.26 13.05 -0.59
C GLN A 194 -7.21 13.89 -1.87
N ILE A 195 -7.06 13.24 -3.02
CA ILE A 195 -7.06 13.92 -4.32
C ILE A 195 -8.48 14.42 -4.66
N GLU A 196 -9.51 13.64 -4.37
CA GLU A 196 -10.90 14.10 -4.56
C GLU A 196 -11.26 15.28 -3.66
N LYS A 197 -10.78 15.32 -2.41
CA LYS A 197 -10.93 16.48 -1.54
C LYS A 197 -10.22 17.71 -2.10
N LYS A 198 -8.98 17.55 -2.60
CA LYS A 198 -8.24 18.64 -3.27
C LYS A 198 -9.00 19.15 -4.49
N TRP A 199 -9.49 18.26 -5.34
CA TRP A 199 -10.31 18.63 -6.49
C TRP A 199 -11.50 19.49 -6.07
N LYS A 200 -12.32 19.01 -5.13
CA LYS A 200 -13.50 19.75 -4.63
C LYS A 200 -13.16 21.10 -4.00
N GLN A 201 -11.98 21.24 -3.41
CA GLN A 201 -11.52 22.50 -2.80
C GLN A 201 -10.91 23.47 -3.80
N GLN A 202 -10.11 22.98 -4.77
CA GLN A 202 -9.32 23.80 -5.66
C GLN A 202 -10.02 24.10 -6.99
N ALA A 203 -10.91 23.22 -7.43
CA ALA A 203 -11.62 23.34 -8.70
C ALA A 203 -13.07 22.83 -8.61
N PRO A 204 -13.90 23.42 -7.70
CA PRO A 204 -15.25 22.93 -7.44
C PRO A 204 -16.18 22.99 -8.68
N GLU A 205 -15.91 23.91 -9.61
CA GLU A 205 -16.72 24.09 -10.84
C GLU A 205 -16.30 23.14 -11.98
N SER A 206 -15.19 22.38 -11.81
CA SER A 206 -14.72 21.46 -12.84
C SER A 206 -15.30 20.05 -12.66
N THR A 207 -15.45 19.30 -13.77
CA THR A 207 -15.67 17.86 -13.66
C THR A 207 -14.40 17.15 -13.21
N TRP A 208 -14.52 15.91 -12.73
CA TRP A 208 -13.35 15.09 -12.39
C TRP A 208 -12.40 14.93 -13.60
N GLU A 209 -12.94 14.70 -14.77
CA GLU A 209 -12.19 14.50 -16.01
C GLU A 209 -11.38 15.74 -16.37
N GLN A 210 -11.95 16.93 -16.23
CA GLN A 210 -11.27 18.19 -16.45
C GLN A 210 -10.15 18.41 -15.44
N TYR A 211 -10.42 18.17 -14.16
CA TYR A 211 -9.40 18.26 -13.11
C TYR A 211 -8.28 17.23 -13.33
N ALA A 212 -8.63 15.97 -13.56
CA ALA A 212 -7.67 14.89 -13.69
C ALA A 212 -6.72 15.05 -14.89
N THR A 213 -7.16 15.73 -15.94
CA THR A 213 -6.38 15.99 -17.17
C THR A 213 -5.78 17.39 -17.22
N SER A 214 -5.85 18.17 -16.14
CA SER A 214 -5.25 19.50 -16.09
C SER A 214 -3.74 19.43 -16.31
N LYS A 215 -3.23 20.31 -17.17
CA LYS A 215 -1.79 20.48 -17.42
C LYS A 215 -1.03 20.97 -16.18
N ASP A 216 -1.72 21.58 -15.22
CA ASP A 216 -1.13 22.07 -13.97
C ASP A 216 -0.56 20.93 -13.13
N HIS A 217 -1.02 19.70 -13.33
CA HIS A 217 -0.46 18.52 -12.66
C HIS A 217 0.91 18.10 -13.19
N GLN A 218 1.30 18.59 -14.38
CA GLN A 218 2.59 18.29 -15.03
C GLN A 218 2.90 16.79 -15.16
N ILE A 219 1.87 15.97 -15.30
CA ILE A 219 2.02 14.51 -15.46
C ILE A 219 2.28 14.22 -16.94
N PRO A 220 3.41 13.57 -17.30
CA PRO A 220 3.72 13.25 -18.69
C PRO A 220 2.65 12.43 -19.42
N LEU A 221 1.99 11.47 -18.73
CA LEU A 221 0.86 10.73 -19.30
C LEU A 221 -0.44 11.55 -19.40
N GLY A 222 -0.42 12.85 -19.03
CA GLY A 222 -1.51 13.80 -19.21
C GLY A 222 -2.70 13.60 -18.31
N ARG A 223 -2.65 12.74 -17.31
CA ARG A 223 -3.77 12.50 -16.38
C ARG A 223 -3.34 11.97 -15.02
N ILE A 224 -4.17 12.20 -14.03
CA ILE A 224 -4.12 11.49 -12.74
C ILE A 224 -4.45 10.00 -12.98
N GLY A 225 -3.72 9.10 -12.34
CA GLY A 225 -3.96 7.66 -12.41
C GLY A 225 -5.15 7.20 -11.56
N ASN A 226 -5.62 5.97 -11.79
CA ASN A 226 -6.68 5.34 -11.00
C ASN A 226 -6.11 4.33 -10.01
N THR A 227 -6.87 4.03 -8.96
CA THR A 227 -6.46 3.08 -7.91
C THR A 227 -6.25 1.65 -8.43
N ASP A 228 -7.01 1.23 -9.43
CA ASP A 228 -6.88 -0.08 -10.07
C ASP A 228 -5.56 -0.23 -10.84
N GLU A 229 -5.02 0.86 -11.40
CA GLU A 229 -3.71 0.84 -12.08
C GLU A 229 -2.59 0.56 -11.08
N ALA A 230 -2.64 1.18 -9.89
CA ALA A 230 -1.69 0.89 -8.82
C ALA A 230 -1.88 -0.55 -8.27
N ALA A 231 -3.11 -0.98 -8.08
CA ALA A 231 -3.46 -2.31 -7.60
C ALA A 231 -2.93 -3.43 -8.52
N LYS A 232 -3.00 -3.26 -9.83
CA LYS A 232 -2.46 -4.22 -10.82
C LYS A 232 -0.94 -4.39 -10.68
N VAL A 233 -0.21 -3.30 -10.49
CA VAL A 233 1.25 -3.38 -10.28
C VAL A 233 1.58 -4.04 -8.94
N ILE A 234 0.86 -3.72 -7.87
CA ILE A 234 1.03 -4.37 -6.57
C ILE A 234 0.74 -5.88 -6.70
N THR A 235 -0.36 -6.24 -7.36
CA THR A 235 -0.73 -7.65 -7.61
C THR A 235 0.35 -8.40 -8.39
N PHE A 236 0.92 -7.79 -9.43
CA PHE A 236 2.06 -8.35 -10.16
C PHE A 236 3.27 -8.56 -9.22
N LEU A 237 3.65 -7.56 -8.43
CA LEU A 237 4.83 -7.65 -7.56
C LEU A 237 4.70 -8.71 -6.46
N VAL A 238 3.49 -9.01 -5.99
CA VAL A 238 3.27 -10.07 -4.98
C VAL A 238 3.06 -11.45 -5.60
N SER A 239 2.91 -11.55 -6.92
CA SER A 239 2.64 -12.78 -7.65
C SER A 239 3.92 -13.58 -8.00
N ASP A 240 3.76 -14.82 -8.40
CA ASP A 240 4.86 -15.65 -8.88
C ASP A 240 5.44 -15.16 -10.22
N ALA A 241 4.68 -14.34 -10.99
CA ALA A 241 5.19 -13.68 -12.19
C ALA A 241 6.33 -12.70 -11.90
N ALA A 242 6.45 -12.22 -10.66
CA ALA A 242 7.55 -11.37 -10.18
C ALA A 242 8.59 -12.15 -9.36
N SER A 243 8.73 -13.45 -9.54
CA SER A 243 9.58 -14.35 -8.73
C SER A 243 11.05 -13.93 -8.67
N TYR A 244 11.56 -13.18 -9.65
CA TYR A 244 12.93 -12.68 -9.67
C TYR A 244 13.04 -11.16 -9.45
N VAL A 245 11.97 -10.55 -8.88
CA VAL A 245 11.91 -9.11 -8.59
C VAL A 245 11.89 -8.90 -7.08
N THR A 246 12.97 -8.36 -6.52
CA THR A 246 13.07 -8.01 -5.09
C THR A 246 13.98 -6.80 -4.89
N GLY A 247 13.72 -6.00 -3.86
CA GLY A 247 14.52 -4.82 -3.50
C GLY A 247 14.40 -3.67 -4.51
N THR A 248 13.30 -3.59 -5.26
CA THR A 248 13.03 -2.51 -6.21
C THR A 248 12.04 -1.48 -5.68
N ALA A 249 12.10 -0.28 -6.25
CA ALA A 249 11.18 0.83 -6.01
C ALA A 249 10.54 1.25 -7.34
N VAL A 250 9.35 0.72 -7.63
CA VAL A 250 8.63 0.93 -8.90
C VAL A 250 7.78 2.19 -8.83
N ASN A 251 8.01 3.14 -9.73
CA ASN A 251 7.18 4.32 -9.84
C ASN A 251 5.84 3.97 -10.50
N ILE A 252 4.74 4.45 -9.90
CA ILE A 252 3.39 4.41 -10.46
C ILE A 252 2.86 5.84 -10.43
N ASP A 253 3.32 6.66 -11.36
CA ASP A 253 3.19 8.12 -11.25
C ASP A 253 2.95 8.82 -12.59
N GLY A 254 2.77 8.09 -13.67
CA GLY A 254 2.59 8.66 -15.00
C GLY A 254 3.81 9.39 -15.54
N GLY A 255 5.00 9.14 -14.99
CA GLY A 255 6.25 9.79 -15.36
C GLY A 255 6.53 11.10 -14.60
N LEU A 256 5.79 11.38 -13.53
CA LEU A 256 5.87 12.64 -12.78
C LEU A 256 7.18 12.83 -12.02
N ALA A 257 7.76 11.77 -11.45
CA ALA A 257 8.99 11.86 -10.66
C ALA A 257 10.20 12.15 -11.55
N GLY A 258 11.08 13.03 -11.07
CA GLY A 258 12.35 13.34 -11.74
C GLY A 258 13.44 12.27 -11.55
N ALA A 259 13.12 11.13 -10.92
CA ALA A 259 14.05 10.03 -10.66
C ALA A 259 13.41 8.66 -10.94
N LEU A 260 14.25 7.72 -11.40
CA LEU A 260 13.87 6.33 -11.67
C LEU A 260 13.68 5.51 -10.38
#